data_566acb964b469dcd35e7ffdd35790aab
#
_entry.id   566acb964b469dcd35e7ffdd35790aab
#
_cell.length_a   1.000
_cell.length_b   1.000
_cell.length_c   1.000
_cell.angle_alpha   90.00
_cell.angle_beta   90.00
_cell.angle_gamma   90.00
#
_symmetry.space_group_name_H-M   'P 1'
#
loop_
_entity.id
_entity.type
_entity.pdbx_description
1 polymer ?
#
loop_
_entity_poly.entity_id
_entity_poly.type
_entity_poly.pdbx_seq_one_letter_code
_entity_poly.pdbx_strand_id
1 'polypeptide(L)'
;MSLPEPGAPSLRVAFVFPNPRAELAAAVVRGEAPDSTLLGENHMAPHGIDGMLHDPWLTRRVKRETALHRVAWNLRELLLPFELTDADAVFTPLAAVFPLVARVRRLPVVVVNYGLCLIHERAGTARRRLLAANLKAARSVICLGESQRLQLIGQAGLDPARVHTVLLGIDHEWFQPRPGPEAGGADAPAADPAVLAVGKDLARDYRTLVDAVTPLGVRTHIAGYRRNITGLDLPPGITAGDMPIAELRDAYARARCVVVPQFRDGYPYGSEGGGLTALLEAMAMGRPLVVSDRGIMRDYVRDGVEALVVPPEDPAALREAVARVLGDSALAARLGAAARARVESALTSGHFAAGIAPLLRAAAGR
;
A
#
# COMPACT_ATOMS: atom_id res chain seq x y z
N MET A 1 6.11 20.19 20.53
CA MET A 1 4.75 19.68 20.68
C MET A 1 4.67 19.07 22.08
N SER A 2 3.91 19.67 23.00
CA SER A 2 3.81 19.20 24.38
C SER A 2 3.09 17.84 24.39
N LEU A 3 3.63 16.87 25.13
CA LEU A 3 2.96 15.61 25.40
C LEU A 3 1.65 15.89 26.16
N PRO A 4 0.55 15.17 25.88
CA PRO A 4 -0.69 15.33 26.64
C PRO A 4 -0.45 14.99 28.11
N GLU A 5 -1.08 15.77 29.01
CA GLU A 5 -1.00 15.53 30.46
C GLU A 5 -1.51 14.11 30.81
N PRO A 6 -0.87 13.41 31.75
CA PRO A 6 -1.33 12.11 32.20
C PRO A 6 -2.70 12.26 32.86
N GLY A 7 -3.76 11.74 32.23
CA GLY A 7 -5.12 11.77 32.78
C GLY A 7 -6.20 12.39 31.86
N ALA A 8 -5.84 13.00 30.74
CA ALA A 8 -6.84 13.38 29.75
C ALA A 8 -7.44 12.12 29.10
N PRO A 9 -8.78 12.02 28.93
CA PRO A 9 -9.39 10.88 28.24
C PRO A 9 -8.80 10.75 26.84
N SER A 10 -8.16 9.61 26.56
CA SER A 10 -7.59 9.31 25.26
C SER A 10 -8.71 9.28 24.22
N LEU A 11 -8.46 9.86 23.03
CA LEU A 11 -9.38 9.78 21.91
C LEU A 11 -9.45 8.33 21.41
N ARG A 12 -10.62 7.72 21.45
CA ARG A 12 -10.82 6.33 21.02
C ARG A 12 -11.18 6.27 19.55
N VAL A 13 -10.29 5.70 18.73
CA VAL A 13 -10.47 5.61 17.28
C VAL A 13 -10.55 4.15 16.84
N ALA A 14 -11.68 3.76 16.23
CA ALA A 14 -11.83 2.44 15.66
C ALA A 14 -11.17 2.37 14.27
N PHE A 15 -10.22 1.46 14.11
CA PHE A 15 -9.61 1.10 12.83
C PHE A 15 -10.33 -0.10 12.25
N VAL A 16 -11.08 0.11 11.15
CA VAL A 16 -11.94 -0.90 10.55
C VAL A 16 -11.50 -1.22 9.14
N PHE A 17 -11.22 -2.49 8.88
CA PHE A 17 -10.71 -2.95 7.59
C PHE A 17 -11.68 -3.91 6.90
N PRO A 18 -11.58 -4.08 5.56
CA PRO A 18 -12.37 -5.05 4.82
C PRO A 18 -12.17 -6.48 5.31
N ASN A 19 -10.96 -6.83 5.70
CA ASN A 19 -10.61 -8.15 6.23
C ASN A 19 -10.23 -8.04 7.71
N PRO A 20 -10.53 -9.06 8.54
CA PRO A 20 -10.10 -9.12 9.93
C PRO A 20 -8.59 -8.91 10.09
N ARG A 21 -8.20 -8.20 11.13
CA ARG A 21 -6.79 -7.84 11.42
C ARG A 21 -6.29 -8.35 12.77
N ALA A 22 -7.15 -8.94 13.62
CA ALA A 22 -6.75 -9.39 14.95
C ALA A 22 -5.59 -10.40 14.93
N GLU A 23 -5.65 -11.41 14.06
CA GLU A 23 -4.55 -12.39 13.92
C GLU A 23 -3.27 -11.75 13.40
N LEU A 24 -3.39 -10.82 12.46
CA LEU A 24 -2.23 -10.10 11.93
C LEU A 24 -1.61 -9.19 12.98
N ALA A 25 -2.41 -8.46 13.77
CA ALA A 25 -1.90 -7.66 14.87
C ALA A 25 -1.16 -8.50 15.90
N ALA A 26 -1.69 -9.69 16.22
CA ALA A 26 -0.98 -10.64 17.09
C ALA A 26 0.36 -11.11 16.48
N ALA A 27 0.41 -11.34 15.17
CA ALA A 27 1.65 -11.70 14.47
C ALA A 27 2.66 -10.54 14.46
N VAL A 28 2.20 -9.29 14.33
CA VAL A 28 3.05 -8.08 14.44
C VAL A 28 3.67 -7.99 15.84
N VAL A 29 2.88 -8.19 16.90
CA VAL A 29 3.38 -8.18 18.28
C VAL A 29 4.45 -9.26 18.51
N ARG A 30 4.32 -10.42 17.85
CA ARG A 30 5.34 -11.50 17.92
C ARG A 30 6.53 -11.28 16.98
N GLY A 31 6.57 -10.21 16.20
CA GLY A 31 7.61 -9.96 15.19
C GLY A 31 7.58 -10.91 13.99
N GLU A 32 6.46 -11.57 13.73
CA GLU A 32 6.25 -12.51 12.63
C GLU A 32 5.71 -11.85 11.34
N ALA A 33 5.21 -10.64 11.44
CA ALA A 33 4.66 -9.87 10.33
C ALA A 33 4.95 -8.37 10.48
N PRO A 34 5.03 -7.60 9.37
CA PRO A 34 5.20 -6.15 9.43
C PRO A 34 3.90 -5.45 9.83
N ASP A 35 4.02 -4.33 10.49
CA ASP A 35 2.90 -3.51 10.97
C ASP A 35 2.23 -2.65 9.87
N SER A 36 2.84 -2.54 8.71
CA SER A 36 2.40 -1.66 7.61
C SER A 36 0.93 -1.83 7.25
N THR A 37 0.40 -3.04 7.42
CA THR A 37 -1.01 -3.35 7.12
C THR A 37 -1.98 -2.91 8.22
N LEU A 38 -1.50 -2.51 9.41
CA LEU A 38 -2.29 -1.92 10.49
C LEU A 38 -2.54 -0.43 10.25
N LEU A 39 -1.86 0.16 9.26
CA LEU A 39 -2.02 1.56 8.85
C LEU A 39 -1.85 2.54 10.02
N GLY A 40 -0.81 2.33 10.80
CA GLY A 40 -0.41 3.20 11.89
C GLY A 40 -1.26 3.06 13.17
N GLU A 41 -2.20 2.11 13.23
CA GLU A 41 -3.02 1.90 14.44
C GLU A 41 -2.14 1.70 15.67
N ASN A 42 -1.14 0.82 15.59
CA ASN A 42 -0.19 0.51 16.66
C ASN A 42 0.77 1.68 17.01
N HIS A 43 0.79 2.75 16.22
CA HIS A 43 1.56 3.97 16.47
C HIS A 43 0.70 5.15 16.95
N MET A 44 -0.56 4.94 17.35
CA MET A 44 -1.46 6.03 17.76
C MET A 44 -1.23 6.53 19.19
N ALA A 45 -0.76 5.69 20.09
CA ALA A 45 -0.59 6.05 21.52
C ALA A 45 0.28 7.30 21.76
N PRO A 46 1.43 7.51 21.08
CA PRO A 46 2.23 8.74 21.22
C PRO A 46 1.48 10.01 20.80
N HIS A 47 0.40 9.86 20.05
CA HIS A 47 -0.45 10.97 19.61
C HIS A 47 -1.68 11.17 20.52
N GLY A 48 -1.75 10.51 21.70
CA GLY A 48 -2.89 10.59 22.61
C GLY A 48 -4.18 10.00 22.03
N ILE A 49 -4.04 9.02 21.14
CA ILE A 49 -5.13 8.29 20.52
C ILE A 49 -5.04 6.82 20.95
N ASP A 50 -6.14 6.31 21.46
CA ASP A 50 -6.34 4.89 21.72
C ASP A 50 -6.88 4.24 20.44
N GLY A 51 -5.99 3.62 19.65
CA GLY A 51 -6.32 2.90 18.43
C GLY A 51 -6.92 1.55 18.78
N MET A 52 -8.08 1.24 18.19
CA MET A 52 -8.78 -0.02 18.41
C MET A 52 -9.04 -0.71 17.08
N LEU A 53 -8.45 -1.88 16.86
CA LEU A 53 -8.79 -2.73 15.72
C LEU A 53 -10.20 -3.30 15.91
N HIS A 54 -11.08 -3.03 14.97
CA HIS A 54 -12.43 -3.59 14.98
C HIS A 54 -12.67 -4.48 13.75
N ASP A 55 -12.89 -5.75 14.00
CA ASP A 55 -13.25 -6.73 12.98
C ASP A 55 -14.78 -6.86 12.92
N PRO A 56 -15.44 -6.44 11.82
CA PRO A 56 -16.90 -6.47 11.72
C PRO A 56 -17.48 -7.84 12.00
N TRP A 57 -18.44 -7.90 12.93
CA TRP A 57 -19.08 -9.12 13.43
C TRP A 57 -19.61 -10.02 12.30
N LEU A 58 -20.26 -9.41 11.31
CA LEU A 58 -20.91 -10.13 10.24
C LEU A 58 -19.92 -10.90 9.36
N THR A 59 -18.75 -10.31 9.06
CA THR A 59 -17.71 -10.95 8.23
C THR A 59 -16.82 -11.89 9.02
N ARG A 60 -16.70 -11.71 10.31
CA ARG A 60 -15.90 -12.57 11.19
C ARG A 60 -16.50 -13.99 11.34
N ARG A 61 -17.84 -14.11 11.28
CA ARG A 61 -18.57 -15.39 11.51
C ARG A 61 -18.88 -16.18 10.24
N VAL A 62 -18.66 -15.61 9.06
CA VAL A 62 -19.04 -16.27 7.79
C VAL A 62 -17.80 -16.69 7.02
N LYS A 63 -17.70 -17.98 6.66
CA LYS A 63 -16.58 -18.51 5.87
C LYS A 63 -16.46 -17.81 4.52
N ARG A 64 -15.23 -17.42 4.14
CA ARG A 64 -14.89 -16.59 2.96
C ARG A 64 -15.42 -17.10 1.62
N GLU A 65 -15.61 -18.40 1.48
CA GLU A 65 -15.91 -19.05 0.17
C GLU A 65 -17.41 -19.24 -0.09
N THR A 66 -18.28 -18.77 0.81
CA THR A 66 -19.72 -18.99 0.71
C THR A 66 -20.45 -17.84 0.01
N ALA A 67 -21.58 -18.13 -0.65
CA ALA A 67 -22.47 -17.10 -1.16
C ALA A 67 -22.95 -16.14 -0.04
N LEU A 68 -23.16 -16.68 1.16
CA LEU A 68 -23.52 -15.93 2.35
C LEU A 68 -22.46 -14.91 2.74
N HIS A 69 -21.16 -15.22 2.52
CA HIS A 69 -20.08 -14.28 2.78
C HIS A 69 -20.19 -13.02 1.91
N ARG A 70 -20.56 -13.15 0.64
CA ARG A 70 -20.79 -11.99 -0.25
C ARG A 70 -21.91 -11.08 0.23
N VAL A 71 -23.00 -11.68 0.72
CA VAL A 71 -24.11 -10.92 1.31
C VAL A 71 -23.66 -10.23 2.60
N ALA A 72 -23.03 -10.97 3.50
CA ALA A 72 -22.45 -10.42 4.73
C ALA A 72 -21.46 -9.29 4.45
N TRP A 73 -20.61 -9.48 3.44
CA TRP A 73 -19.65 -8.48 3.00
C TRP A 73 -20.29 -7.17 2.57
N ASN A 74 -21.40 -7.23 1.83
CA ASN A 74 -22.12 -6.05 1.36
C ASN A 74 -22.95 -5.37 2.46
N LEU A 75 -23.48 -6.16 3.44
CA LEU A 75 -24.33 -5.65 4.52
C LEU A 75 -23.53 -5.13 5.73
N ARG A 76 -22.26 -5.53 5.88
CA ARG A 76 -21.46 -5.14 7.06
C ARG A 76 -21.40 -3.63 7.30
N GLU A 77 -21.30 -2.83 6.23
CA GLU A 77 -21.21 -1.37 6.34
C GLU A 77 -22.49 -0.73 6.90
N LEU A 78 -23.64 -1.39 6.76
CA LEU A 78 -24.92 -0.92 7.32
C LEU A 78 -25.00 -1.15 8.84
N LEU A 79 -24.41 -2.24 9.33
CA LEU A 79 -24.48 -2.63 10.74
C LEU A 79 -23.34 -2.05 11.57
N LEU A 80 -22.22 -1.76 10.93
CA LEU A 80 -20.99 -1.29 11.57
C LEU A 80 -21.17 -0.11 12.54
N PRO A 81 -21.99 0.95 12.27
CA PRO A 81 -22.19 2.04 13.23
C PRO A 81 -22.80 1.59 14.56
N PHE A 82 -23.49 0.47 14.58
CA PHE A 82 -24.12 -0.08 15.79
C PHE A 82 -23.17 -0.99 16.57
N GLU A 83 -22.09 -1.45 15.95
CA GLU A 83 -21.00 -2.19 16.60
C GLU A 83 -19.98 -1.26 17.28
N LEU A 84 -19.83 -0.02 16.79
CA LEU A 84 -18.81 0.95 17.22
C LEU A 84 -19.36 1.93 18.26
N THR A 85 -19.89 1.40 19.38
CA THR A 85 -20.55 2.23 20.41
C THR A 85 -19.59 3.08 21.22
N ASP A 86 -18.34 2.63 21.34
CA ASP A 86 -17.33 3.21 22.21
C ASP A 86 -16.25 4.02 21.45
N ALA A 87 -16.44 4.22 20.15
CA ALA A 87 -15.50 4.97 19.33
C ALA A 87 -15.91 6.45 19.20
N ASP A 88 -14.95 7.35 19.39
CA ASP A 88 -15.12 8.79 19.15
C ASP A 88 -14.99 9.13 17.65
N ALA A 89 -14.24 8.32 16.89
CA ALA A 89 -14.08 8.44 15.44
C ALA A 89 -13.72 7.08 14.81
N VAL A 90 -13.84 6.99 13.49
CA VAL A 90 -13.49 5.78 12.73
C VAL A 90 -12.52 6.12 11.61
N PHE A 91 -11.48 5.29 11.47
CA PHE A 91 -10.55 5.27 10.34
C PHE A 91 -10.80 4.01 9.50
N THR A 92 -11.06 4.15 8.19
CA THR A 92 -11.43 3.00 7.36
C THR A 92 -11.24 3.23 5.86
N PRO A 93 -10.92 2.21 5.07
CA PRO A 93 -11.06 2.23 3.60
C PRO A 93 -12.48 1.92 3.12
N LEU A 94 -13.43 1.59 4.02
CA LEU A 94 -14.81 1.28 3.66
C LEU A 94 -15.58 2.55 3.31
N ALA A 95 -16.01 2.67 2.06
CA ALA A 95 -16.66 3.87 1.56
C ALA A 95 -17.88 3.60 0.64
N ALA A 96 -18.41 2.37 0.62
CA ALA A 96 -19.57 2.05 -0.22
C ALA A 96 -20.85 2.70 0.31
N VAL A 97 -21.13 2.55 1.62
CA VAL A 97 -22.27 3.18 2.30
C VAL A 97 -21.97 3.62 3.73
N PHE A 98 -20.87 3.16 4.33
CA PHE A 98 -20.58 3.35 5.75
C PHE A 98 -20.55 4.81 6.21
N PRO A 99 -19.89 5.77 5.53
CA PRO A 99 -19.88 7.17 5.97
C PRO A 99 -21.28 7.81 6.05
N LEU A 100 -22.20 7.44 5.16
CA LEU A 100 -23.58 7.92 5.20
C LEU A 100 -24.35 7.34 6.39
N VAL A 101 -24.23 6.02 6.61
CA VAL A 101 -24.94 5.33 7.71
C VAL A 101 -24.40 5.75 9.08
N ALA A 102 -23.10 6.00 9.18
CA ALA A 102 -22.44 6.48 10.41
C ALA A 102 -23.02 7.82 10.92
N ARG A 103 -23.58 8.66 10.03
CA ARG A 103 -24.25 9.91 10.42
C ARG A 103 -25.45 9.69 11.34
N VAL A 104 -26.16 8.56 11.23
CA VAL A 104 -27.29 8.21 12.12
C VAL A 104 -26.85 8.20 13.58
N ARG A 105 -25.62 7.77 13.84
CA ARG A 105 -24.99 7.75 15.17
C ARG A 105 -24.11 8.97 15.45
N ARG A 106 -24.06 9.95 14.53
CA ARG A 106 -23.13 11.09 14.59
C ARG A 106 -21.67 10.67 14.74
N LEU A 107 -21.33 9.48 14.27
CA LEU A 107 -19.99 8.90 14.32
C LEU A 107 -19.13 9.46 13.18
N PRO A 108 -18.08 10.24 13.47
CA PRO A 108 -17.23 10.82 12.44
C PRO A 108 -16.35 9.74 11.78
N VAL A 109 -16.29 9.78 10.45
CA VAL A 109 -15.53 8.82 9.65
C VAL A 109 -14.42 9.53 8.88
N VAL A 110 -13.21 9.03 8.99
CA VAL A 110 -12.06 9.37 8.16
C VAL A 110 -11.82 8.22 7.18
N VAL A 111 -11.94 8.50 5.89
CA VAL A 111 -11.79 7.48 4.84
C VAL A 111 -10.39 7.53 4.26
N VAL A 112 -9.72 6.37 4.13
CA VAL A 112 -8.47 6.25 3.37
C VAL A 112 -8.74 5.68 1.98
N ASN A 113 -8.20 6.35 0.95
CA ASN A 113 -8.38 5.98 -0.45
C ASN A 113 -7.28 4.99 -0.90
N TYR A 114 -7.67 3.74 -1.16
CA TYR A 114 -6.81 2.73 -1.79
C TYR A 114 -7.08 2.50 -3.27
N GLY A 115 -8.23 2.93 -3.78
CA GLY A 115 -8.65 2.63 -5.16
C GLY A 115 -10.00 3.25 -5.50
N LEU A 116 -10.40 4.30 -4.77
CA LEU A 116 -11.72 4.92 -4.92
C LEU A 116 -11.84 5.70 -6.23
N CYS A 117 -10.75 6.27 -6.75
CA CYS A 117 -10.76 6.97 -8.03
C CYS A 117 -11.15 6.00 -9.15
N LEU A 118 -10.50 4.84 -9.21
CA LEU A 118 -10.79 3.82 -10.22
C LEU A 118 -12.17 3.19 -10.03
N ILE A 119 -12.60 2.97 -8.77
CA ILE A 119 -13.96 2.50 -8.46
C ILE A 119 -14.98 3.52 -8.95
N HIS A 120 -14.76 4.82 -8.73
CA HIS A 120 -15.63 5.90 -9.19
C HIS A 120 -15.68 5.95 -10.72
N GLU A 121 -14.54 5.87 -11.37
CA GLU A 121 -14.41 5.95 -12.83
C GLU A 121 -15.18 4.84 -13.54
N ARG A 122 -15.12 3.61 -13.01
CA ARG A 122 -15.81 2.43 -13.56
C ARG A 122 -17.27 2.30 -13.19
N ALA A 123 -17.72 3.02 -12.16
CA ALA A 123 -19.08 2.91 -11.70
C ALA A 123 -20.08 3.54 -12.67
N GLY A 124 -21.26 2.94 -12.82
CA GLY A 124 -22.39 3.58 -13.48
C GLY A 124 -22.88 4.80 -12.69
N THR A 125 -23.67 5.66 -13.32
CA THR A 125 -24.08 6.97 -12.81
C THR A 125 -24.65 6.93 -11.39
N ALA A 126 -25.56 5.99 -11.09
CA ALA A 126 -26.17 5.86 -9.75
C ALA A 126 -25.12 5.53 -8.69
N ARG A 127 -24.20 4.59 -8.99
CA ARG A 127 -23.13 4.19 -8.07
C ARG A 127 -22.09 5.30 -7.87
N ARG A 128 -21.78 6.08 -8.92
CA ARG A 128 -20.93 7.29 -8.80
C ARG A 128 -21.53 8.31 -7.86
N ARG A 129 -22.82 8.60 -8.01
CA ARG A 129 -23.54 9.54 -7.13
C ARG A 129 -23.55 9.05 -5.69
N LEU A 130 -23.79 7.77 -5.46
CA LEU A 130 -23.76 7.18 -4.12
C LEU A 130 -22.37 7.26 -3.50
N LEU A 131 -21.32 6.89 -4.23
CA LEU A 131 -19.95 6.99 -3.74
C LEU A 131 -19.57 8.44 -3.41
N ALA A 132 -19.88 9.39 -4.30
CA ALA A 132 -19.64 10.81 -4.05
C ALA A 132 -20.39 11.31 -2.80
N ALA A 133 -21.66 10.90 -2.61
CA ALA A 133 -22.43 11.23 -1.42
C ALA A 133 -21.81 10.66 -0.14
N ASN A 134 -21.31 9.41 -0.19
CA ASN A 134 -20.58 8.80 0.92
C ASN A 134 -19.30 9.56 1.27
N LEU A 135 -18.48 9.89 0.27
CA LEU A 135 -17.26 10.65 0.50
C LEU A 135 -17.53 12.05 1.05
N LYS A 136 -18.60 12.70 0.59
CA LYS A 136 -19.09 13.97 1.15
C LYS A 136 -19.64 13.82 2.58
N ALA A 137 -20.07 12.62 2.97
CA ALA A 137 -20.50 12.32 4.33
C ALA A 137 -19.33 12.09 5.31
N ALA A 138 -18.19 11.62 4.83
CA ALA A 138 -16.99 11.48 5.62
C ALA A 138 -16.48 12.83 6.16
N ARG A 139 -15.85 12.86 7.31
CA ARG A 139 -15.25 14.09 7.89
C ARG A 139 -14.00 14.51 7.12
N SER A 140 -13.18 13.54 6.77
CA SER A 140 -11.97 13.72 5.95
C SER A 140 -11.77 12.51 5.05
N VAL A 141 -11.12 12.72 3.92
CA VAL A 141 -10.66 11.68 3.01
C VAL A 141 -9.14 11.80 2.89
N ILE A 142 -8.44 10.70 3.12
CA ILE A 142 -6.98 10.62 3.00
C ILE A 142 -6.64 9.92 1.69
N CYS A 143 -5.82 10.55 0.88
CA CYS A 143 -5.23 9.99 -0.33
C CYS A 143 -3.75 9.69 -0.08
N LEU A 144 -3.25 8.63 -0.70
CA LEU A 144 -1.87 8.16 -0.53
C LEU A 144 -0.88 8.86 -1.49
N GLY A 145 -1.34 9.83 -2.25
CA GLY A 145 -0.54 10.66 -3.14
C GLY A 145 -1.34 11.85 -3.67
N GLU A 146 -0.63 12.88 -4.11
CA GLU A 146 -1.27 14.14 -4.56
C GLU A 146 -2.05 13.95 -5.87
N SER A 147 -1.51 13.15 -6.80
CA SER A 147 -2.23 12.80 -8.03
C SER A 147 -3.59 12.16 -7.74
N GLN A 148 -3.63 11.24 -6.80
CA GLN A 148 -4.85 10.58 -6.34
C GLN A 148 -5.82 11.56 -5.66
N ARG A 149 -5.29 12.51 -4.86
CA ARG A 149 -6.08 13.56 -4.21
C ARG A 149 -6.77 14.45 -5.24
N LEU A 150 -6.02 14.98 -6.19
CA LEU A 150 -6.56 15.86 -7.24
C LEU A 150 -7.61 15.13 -8.11
N GLN A 151 -7.33 13.88 -8.49
CA GLN A 151 -8.24 13.05 -9.25
C GLN A 151 -9.57 12.83 -8.50
N LEU A 152 -9.51 12.47 -7.21
CA LEU A 152 -10.72 12.18 -6.43
C LEU A 152 -11.57 13.44 -6.18
N ILE A 153 -10.92 14.58 -5.92
CA ILE A 153 -11.61 15.88 -5.80
C ILE A 153 -12.40 16.18 -7.07
N GLY A 154 -11.75 16.09 -8.23
CA GLY A 154 -12.40 16.36 -9.53
C GLY A 154 -13.52 15.38 -9.87
N GLN A 155 -13.30 14.09 -9.63
CA GLN A 155 -14.27 13.05 -9.97
C GLN A 155 -15.53 13.08 -9.09
N ALA A 156 -15.37 13.28 -7.78
CA ALA A 156 -16.47 13.18 -6.81
C ALA A 156 -17.01 14.55 -6.37
N GLY A 157 -16.43 15.65 -6.85
CA GLY A 157 -16.79 17.03 -6.46
C GLY A 157 -16.67 17.25 -4.96
N LEU A 158 -15.52 16.85 -4.38
CA LEU A 158 -15.24 16.99 -2.96
C LEU A 158 -14.69 18.37 -2.65
N ASP A 159 -14.94 18.84 -1.43
CA ASP A 159 -14.29 20.04 -0.89
C ASP A 159 -12.79 19.76 -0.70
N PRO A 160 -11.88 20.51 -1.37
CA PRO A 160 -10.45 20.33 -1.25
C PRO A 160 -9.93 20.41 0.20
N ALA A 161 -10.58 21.19 1.07
CA ALA A 161 -10.23 21.32 2.48
C ALA A 161 -10.45 20.05 3.30
N ARG A 162 -11.19 19.08 2.76
CA ARG A 162 -11.53 17.82 3.42
C ARG A 162 -10.81 16.61 2.83
N VAL A 163 -9.99 16.82 1.79
CA VAL A 163 -9.22 15.76 1.14
C VAL A 163 -7.74 16.06 1.34
N HIS A 164 -7.05 15.14 2.00
CA HIS A 164 -5.66 15.33 2.44
C HIS A 164 -4.75 14.29 1.81
N THR A 165 -3.52 14.68 1.49
CA THR A 165 -2.47 13.74 1.11
C THR A 165 -1.67 13.35 2.34
N VAL A 166 -1.63 12.05 2.64
CA VAL A 166 -0.74 11.45 3.64
C VAL A 166 -0.07 10.25 2.98
N LEU A 167 1.24 10.32 2.83
CA LEU A 167 1.99 9.26 2.16
C LEU A 167 1.98 7.98 3.00
N LEU A 168 1.78 6.84 2.33
CA LEU A 168 1.80 5.54 2.97
C LEU A 168 3.15 5.28 3.65
N GLY A 169 3.11 4.70 4.83
CA GLY A 169 4.29 4.28 5.57
C GLY A 169 4.55 2.79 5.49
N ILE A 170 5.77 2.40 5.82
CA ILE A 170 6.24 1.02 5.87
C ILE A 170 6.90 0.72 7.22
N ASP A 171 6.78 -0.53 7.67
CA ASP A 171 7.55 -1.05 8.80
C ASP A 171 9.02 -1.23 8.40
N HIS A 172 9.80 -0.18 8.60
CA HIS A 172 11.21 -0.13 8.20
C HIS A 172 12.14 -0.91 9.16
N GLU A 173 11.65 -1.28 10.33
CA GLU A 173 12.38 -2.10 11.29
C GLU A 173 12.24 -3.58 10.92
N TRP A 174 11.06 -4.00 10.48
CA TRP A 174 10.83 -5.35 9.98
C TRP A 174 11.48 -5.55 8.60
N PHE A 175 11.35 -4.57 7.68
CA PHE A 175 12.03 -4.50 6.40
C PHE A 175 13.35 -3.71 6.55
N GLN A 176 14.34 -4.29 7.21
CA GLN A 176 15.66 -3.67 7.31
C GLN A 176 16.68 -4.40 6.45
N PRO A 177 17.68 -3.68 5.90
CA PRO A 177 18.80 -4.30 5.20
C PRO A 177 19.45 -5.35 6.09
N ARG A 178 19.64 -6.55 5.57
CA ARG A 178 20.38 -7.60 6.25
C ARG A 178 21.74 -7.74 5.59
N PRO A 179 22.80 -8.10 6.35
CA PRO A 179 24.04 -8.56 5.75
C PRO A 179 23.69 -9.79 4.91
N GLY A 180 23.60 -9.57 3.61
CA GLY A 180 23.49 -10.66 2.64
C GLY A 180 24.87 -10.90 2.05
N PRO A 181 25.08 -11.96 1.26
CA PRO A 181 26.27 -12.02 0.41
C PRO A 181 26.34 -10.69 -0.32
N GLU A 182 27.51 -10.05 -0.34
CA GLU A 182 27.74 -8.71 -0.88
C GLU A 182 26.91 -8.53 -2.16
N ALA A 183 26.09 -7.48 -2.20
CA ALA A 183 25.20 -7.22 -3.32
C ALA A 183 26.07 -7.05 -4.58
N GLY A 184 26.27 -8.12 -5.33
CA GLY A 184 27.08 -8.10 -6.54
C GLY A 184 28.29 -9.03 -6.57
N GLY A 185 28.59 -9.81 -5.53
CA GLY A 185 29.64 -10.82 -5.59
C GLY A 185 29.31 -11.88 -6.65
N ALA A 186 30.33 -12.26 -7.45
CA ALA A 186 30.22 -13.36 -8.42
C ALA A 186 29.80 -14.70 -7.76
N ASP A 187 29.83 -14.76 -6.44
CA ASP A 187 29.58 -15.95 -5.60
C ASP A 187 28.15 -15.99 -5.01
N ALA A 188 27.20 -15.12 -5.47
CA ALA A 188 25.80 -15.26 -5.08
C ALA A 188 25.29 -16.66 -5.46
N PRO A 189 24.59 -17.38 -4.55
CA PRO A 189 24.09 -18.72 -4.84
C PRO A 189 23.36 -18.76 -6.17
N ALA A 190 23.63 -19.79 -6.97
CA ALA A 190 23.05 -19.93 -8.32
C ALA A 190 21.51 -19.92 -8.35
N ALA A 191 20.84 -19.96 -7.20
CA ALA A 191 19.39 -19.96 -7.05
C ALA A 191 18.77 -18.56 -6.83
N ASP A 192 19.54 -17.52 -6.46
CA ASP A 192 18.98 -16.22 -6.11
C ASP A 192 18.59 -15.38 -7.34
N PRO A 193 17.44 -14.69 -7.33
CA PRO A 193 17.03 -13.84 -8.44
C PRO A 193 17.90 -12.57 -8.48
N ALA A 194 18.44 -12.26 -9.66
CA ALA A 194 19.05 -10.96 -9.90
C ALA A 194 18.00 -9.85 -9.92
N VAL A 195 16.82 -10.17 -10.47
CA VAL A 195 15.66 -9.27 -10.53
C VAL A 195 14.49 -9.87 -9.76
N LEU A 196 13.93 -9.09 -8.84
CA LEU A 196 12.70 -9.42 -8.11
C LEU A 196 11.59 -8.45 -8.50
N ALA A 197 10.41 -8.98 -8.84
CA ALA A 197 9.21 -8.16 -9.03
C ALA A 197 8.10 -8.67 -8.12
N VAL A 198 7.46 -7.76 -7.37
CA VAL A 198 6.49 -8.12 -6.34
C VAL A 198 5.17 -7.41 -6.59
N GLY A 199 4.05 -8.13 -6.45
CA GLY A 199 2.75 -7.52 -6.40
C GLY A 199 1.61 -8.41 -6.89
N LYS A 200 0.48 -8.21 -6.24
CA LYS A 200 -0.77 -8.96 -6.43
C LYS A 200 -1.88 -8.09 -7.03
N ASP A 201 -1.60 -6.79 -7.27
CA ASP A 201 -2.52 -5.87 -7.94
C ASP A 201 -2.62 -6.17 -9.44
N LEU A 202 -3.80 -6.01 -10.03
CA LEU A 202 -4.04 -6.29 -11.45
C LEU A 202 -3.41 -5.25 -12.39
N ALA A 203 -2.99 -4.09 -11.87
CA ALA A 203 -2.23 -3.11 -12.66
C ALA A 203 -0.74 -3.45 -12.79
N ARG A 204 -0.28 -4.63 -12.34
CA ARG A 204 1.09 -5.09 -12.57
C ARG A 204 1.29 -5.50 -14.02
N ASP A 205 2.25 -4.90 -14.69
CA ASP A 205 2.60 -5.21 -16.08
C ASP A 205 3.78 -6.19 -16.13
N TYR A 206 3.49 -7.44 -15.77
CA TYR A 206 4.50 -8.49 -15.82
C TYR A 206 4.88 -8.93 -17.23
N ARG A 207 4.05 -8.63 -18.25
CA ARG A 207 4.42 -8.88 -19.65
C ARG A 207 5.59 -7.99 -20.05
N THR A 208 5.47 -6.68 -19.85
CA THR A 208 6.56 -5.73 -20.11
C THR A 208 7.84 -6.11 -19.35
N LEU A 209 7.73 -6.60 -18.10
CA LEU A 209 8.89 -7.10 -17.36
C LEU A 209 9.53 -8.30 -18.06
N VAL A 210 8.74 -9.34 -18.43
CA VAL A 210 9.26 -10.54 -19.10
C VAL A 210 9.95 -10.18 -20.41
N ASP A 211 9.32 -9.33 -21.22
CA ASP A 211 9.88 -8.87 -22.51
C ASP A 211 11.19 -8.05 -22.32
N ALA A 212 11.30 -7.35 -21.21
CA ALA A 212 12.50 -6.57 -20.87
C ALA A 212 13.67 -7.44 -20.41
N VAL A 213 13.42 -8.41 -19.49
CA VAL A 213 14.51 -9.16 -18.84
C VAL A 213 14.96 -10.39 -19.62
N THR A 214 14.11 -10.94 -20.51
CA THR A 214 14.43 -12.12 -21.32
C THR A 214 15.72 -11.94 -22.15
N PRO A 215 15.90 -10.82 -22.89
CA PRO A 215 17.14 -10.61 -23.64
C PRO A 215 18.39 -10.40 -22.77
N LEU A 216 18.23 -10.06 -21.50
CA LEU A 216 19.32 -9.91 -20.56
C LEU A 216 19.82 -11.27 -20.02
N GLY A 217 19.03 -12.34 -20.15
CA GLY A 217 19.37 -13.66 -19.62
C GLY A 217 19.51 -13.70 -18.11
N VAL A 218 18.92 -12.73 -17.38
CA VAL A 218 19.07 -12.62 -15.92
C VAL A 218 17.97 -13.39 -15.19
N ARG A 219 18.35 -14.08 -14.13
CA ARG A 219 17.36 -14.77 -13.29
C ARG A 219 16.39 -13.77 -12.68
N THR A 220 15.10 -14.02 -12.91
CA THR A 220 14.02 -13.15 -12.45
C THR A 220 12.97 -13.95 -11.70
N HIS A 221 12.53 -13.43 -10.55
CA HIS A 221 11.39 -13.99 -9.83
C HIS A 221 10.24 -12.99 -9.74
N ILE A 222 9.03 -13.45 -10.04
CA ILE A 222 7.78 -12.68 -9.94
C ILE A 222 6.98 -13.22 -8.75
N ALA A 223 7.02 -12.51 -7.62
CA ALA A 223 6.20 -12.83 -6.45
C ALA A 223 4.79 -12.24 -6.62
N GLY A 224 3.88 -13.02 -7.19
CA GLY A 224 2.52 -12.62 -7.54
C GLY A 224 1.52 -13.76 -7.44
N TYR A 225 0.22 -13.46 -7.49
CA TYR A 225 -0.81 -14.48 -7.55
C TYR A 225 -0.88 -15.13 -8.94
N ARG A 226 -1.36 -16.37 -8.99
CA ARG A 226 -1.60 -17.10 -10.25
C ARG A 226 -2.32 -16.24 -11.30
N ARG A 227 -3.34 -15.47 -10.91
CA ARG A 227 -4.08 -14.58 -11.81
C ARG A 227 -3.24 -13.50 -12.50
N ASN A 228 -2.13 -13.07 -11.88
CA ASN A 228 -1.23 -12.05 -12.43
C ASN A 228 -0.30 -12.61 -13.50
N ILE A 229 -0.05 -13.93 -13.47
CA ILE A 229 0.90 -14.62 -14.31
C ILE A 229 0.23 -15.58 -15.30
N THR A 230 -1.08 -15.82 -15.18
CA THR A 230 -1.83 -16.67 -16.12
C THR A 230 -1.75 -16.09 -17.52
N GLY A 231 -1.34 -16.93 -18.50
CA GLY A 231 -1.17 -16.52 -19.89
C GLY A 231 0.12 -15.78 -20.21
N LEU A 232 1.04 -15.65 -19.24
CA LEU A 232 2.41 -15.25 -19.51
C LEU A 232 3.22 -16.48 -19.93
N ASP A 233 3.94 -16.36 -21.04
CA ASP A 233 5.02 -17.27 -21.36
C ASP A 233 6.24 -16.87 -20.52
N LEU A 234 6.74 -17.83 -19.73
CA LEU A 234 7.89 -17.61 -18.85
C LEU A 234 9.11 -18.35 -19.41
N PRO A 235 10.01 -17.65 -20.11
CA PRO A 235 11.24 -18.24 -20.63
C PRO A 235 12.13 -18.83 -19.51
N PRO A 236 13.07 -19.73 -19.87
CA PRO A 236 14.04 -20.24 -18.91
C PRO A 236 14.75 -19.11 -18.13
N GLY A 237 14.89 -19.29 -16.81
CA GLY A 237 15.45 -18.26 -15.92
C GLY A 237 14.43 -17.30 -15.31
N ILE A 238 13.18 -17.31 -15.77
CA ILE A 238 12.09 -16.53 -15.15
C ILE A 238 11.16 -17.49 -14.41
N THR A 239 10.96 -17.23 -13.12
CA THR A 239 10.05 -18.01 -12.27
C THR A 239 8.97 -17.11 -11.68
N ALA A 240 7.82 -17.69 -11.36
CA ALA A 240 6.73 -16.93 -10.74
C ALA A 240 5.95 -17.78 -9.75
N GLY A 241 5.46 -17.16 -8.67
CA GLY A 241 4.67 -17.84 -7.65
C GLY A 241 4.26 -16.91 -6.51
N ASP A 242 3.36 -17.40 -5.65
CA ASP A 242 3.06 -16.74 -4.39
C ASP A 242 4.18 -17.00 -3.39
N MET A 243 4.46 -16.04 -2.55
CA MET A 243 5.56 -16.11 -1.58
C MET A 243 5.06 -15.62 -0.21
N PRO A 244 5.26 -16.41 0.86
CA PRO A 244 5.02 -15.97 2.22
C PRO A 244 5.84 -14.72 2.57
N ILE A 245 5.32 -13.88 3.47
CA ILE A 245 5.92 -12.57 3.76
C ILE A 245 7.36 -12.67 4.31
N ALA A 246 7.67 -13.71 5.08
CA ALA A 246 9.02 -13.93 5.60
C ALA A 246 10.00 -14.29 4.47
N GLU A 247 9.61 -15.19 3.55
CA GLU A 247 10.40 -15.56 2.38
C GLU A 247 10.56 -14.36 1.43
N LEU A 248 9.52 -13.55 1.28
CA LEU A 248 9.55 -12.33 0.47
C LEU A 248 10.57 -11.33 1.00
N ARG A 249 10.65 -11.14 2.33
CA ARG A 249 11.68 -10.30 2.94
C ARG A 249 13.09 -10.80 2.62
N ASP A 250 13.30 -12.11 2.68
CA ASP A 250 14.59 -12.72 2.34
C ASP A 250 14.89 -12.61 0.83
N ALA A 251 13.87 -12.71 -0.03
CA ALA A 251 14.01 -12.49 -1.47
C ALA A 251 14.42 -11.04 -1.78
N TYR A 252 13.81 -10.04 -1.11
CA TYR A 252 14.27 -8.65 -1.20
C TYR A 252 15.73 -8.51 -0.78
N ALA A 253 16.15 -9.13 0.33
CA ALA A 253 17.53 -9.05 0.82
C ALA A 253 18.55 -9.57 -0.20
N ARG A 254 18.18 -10.57 -1.02
CA ARG A 254 19.07 -11.20 -2.02
C ARG A 254 18.96 -10.58 -3.42
N ALA A 255 17.88 -9.86 -3.73
CA ALA A 255 17.68 -9.25 -5.04
C ALA A 255 18.73 -8.17 -5.32
N ARG A 256 19.31 -8.19 -6.53
CA ARG A 256 20.23 -7.15 -7.02
C ARG A 256 19.49 -5.94 -7.59
N CYS A 257 18.25 -6.13 -8.06
CA CYS A 257 17.37 -5.09 -8.56
C CYS A 257 15.92 -5.47 -8.25
N VAL A 258 15.14 -4.53 -7.77
CA VAL A 258 13.68 -4.70 -7.63
C VAL A 258 12.99 -3.90 -8.71
N VAL A 259 12.04 -4.54 -9.41
CA VAL A 259 11.23 -3.89 -10.44
C VAL A 259 9.79 -3.79 -9.98
N VAL A 260 9.20 -2.61 -10.11
CA VAL A 260 7.77 -2.36 -9.85
C VAL A 260 7.09 -2.00 -11.17
N PRO A 261 6.84 -3.01 -12.04
CA PRO A 261 6.28 -2.78 -13.36
C PRO A 261 4.78 -2.54 -13.25
N GLN A 262 4.27 -1.49 -13.89
CA GLN A 262 2.86 -1.14 -13.87
C GLN A 262 2.38 -0.64 -15.22
N PHE A 263 1.11 -0.91 -15.53
CA PHE A 263 0.42 -0.25 -16.62
C PHE A 263 0.27 1.25 -16.33
N ARG A 264 0.09 2.05 -17.37
CA ARG A 264 -0.12 3.51 -17.29
C ARG A 264 -1.29 3.89 -16.39
N ASP A 265 -1.31 5.13 -15.95
CA ASP A 265 -2.48 5.69 -15.28
C ASP A 265 -3.73 5.56 -16.18
N GLY A 266 -4.89 5.33 -15.55
CA GLY A 266 -6.14 5.04 -16.26
C GLY A 266 -6.29 3.60 -16.74
N TYR A 267 -5.32 2.69 -16.47
CA TYR A 267 -5.50 1.26 -16.76
C TYR A 267 -6.73 0.72 -16.02
N PRO A 268 -7.61 -0.02 -16.74
CA PRO A 268 -8.93 -0.34 -16.19
C PRO A 268 -8.93 -1.37 -15.07
N TYR A 269 -7.83 -1.97 -14.67
CA TYR A 269 -7.76 -2.99 -13.61
C TYR A 269 -6.74 -2.62 -12.53
N GLY A 270 -6.95 -3.10 -11.29
CA GLY A 270 -6.09 -2.81 -10.16
C GLY A 270 -6.55 -1.60 -9.34
N SER A 271 -5.61 -0.87 -8.78
CA SER A 271 -5.85 0.35 -8.02
C SER A 271 -4.81 1.43 -8.35
N GLU A 272 -5.15 2.70 -8.13
CA GLU A 272 -4.21 3.81 -8.33
C GLU A 272 -3.04 3.72 -7.34
N GLY A 273 -3.28 3.26 -6.12
CA GLY A 273 -2.25 2.99 -5.11
C GLY A 273 -1.52 1.65 -5.31
N GLY A 274 -1.84 0.91 -6.37
CA GLY A 274 -1.17 -0.34 -6.69
C GLY A 274 0.33 -0.14 -6.83
N GLY A 275 1.11 -0.98 -6.16
CA GLY A 275 2.56 -0.88 -6.23
C GLY A 275 3.25 -0.20 -5.06
N LEU A 276 2.57 0.67 -4.32
CA LEU A 276 3.19 1.41 -3.23
C LEU A 276 3.79 0.51 -2.15
N THR A 277 3.11 -0.57 -1.78
CA THR A 277 3.65 -1.49 -0.76
C THR A 277 4.97 -2.11 -1.22
N ALA A 278 5.04 -2.68 -2.42
CA ALA A 278 6.27 -3.28 -2.94
C ALA A 278 7.38 -2.25 -3.17
N LEU A 279 7.03 -1.02 -3.59
CA LEU A 279 7.97 0.10 -3.67
C LEU A 279 8.60 0.37 -2.30
N LEU A 280 7.75 0.57 -1.27
CA LEU A 280 8.20 0.91 0.08
C LEU A 280 8.98 -0.23 0.74
N GLU A 281 8.57 -1.48 0.54
CA GLU A 281 9.30 -2.67 1.01
C GLU A 281 10.73 -2.70 0.43
N ALA A 282 10.87 -2.53 -0.88
CA ALA A 282 12.17 -2.51 -1.55
C ALA A 282 13.02 -1.31 -1.12
N MET A 283 12.42 -0.12 -0.98
CA MET A 283 13.08 1.08 -0.45
C MET A 283 13.58 0.85 0.98
N ALA A 284 12.73 0.29 1.85
CA ALA A 284 13.09 -0.04 3.24
C ALA A 284 14.22 -1.06 3.32
N MET A 285 14.26 -2.03 2.42
CA MET A 285 15.34 -3.01 2.29
C MET A 285 16.63 -2.42 1.66
N GLY A 286 16.63 -1.14 1.28
CA GLY A 286 17.76 -0.49 0.63
C GLY A 286 18.11 -1.09 -0.73
N ARG A 287 17.12 -1.65 -1.45
CA ARG A 287 17.37 -2.26 -2.77
C ARG A 287 17.28 -1.21 -3.87
N PRO A 288 18.14 -1.29 -4.89
CA PRO A 288 18.00 -0.45 -6.07
C PRO A 288 16.70 -0.81 -6.81
N LEU A 289 15.97 0.22 -7.24
CA LEU A 289 14.64 0.09 -7.83
C LEU A 289 14.58 0.60 -9.26
N VAL A 290 13.77 -0.09 -10.08
CA VAL A 290 13.25 0.43 -11.35
C VAL A 290 11.73 0.41 -11.28
N VAL A 291 11.09 1.54 -11.53
CA VAL A 291 9.64 1.70 -11.36
C VAL A 291 9.01 2.31 -12.62
N SER A 292 7.79 1.90 -12.95
CA SER A 292 7.01 2.56 -14.00
C SER A 292 6.55 3.95 -13.55
N ASP A 293 6.67 4.95 -14.45
CA ASP A 293 6.24 6.33 -14.20
C ASP A 293 4.71 6.39 -14.09
N ARG A 294 4.23 6.54 -12.87
CA ARG A 294 2.83 6.81 -12.55
C ARG A 294 2.72 8.00 -11.63
N GLY A 295 1.64 8.75 -11.77
CA GLY A 295 1.42 9.97 -11.00
C GLY A 295 1.66 9.81 -9.51
N ILE A 296 1.16 8.71 -8.92
CA ILE A 296 1.32 8.45 -7.48
C ILE A 296 2.77 8.13 -7.08
N MET A 297 3.58 7.53 -7.96
CA MET A 297 4.96 7.15 -7.64
C MET A 297 5.87 8.36 -7.45
N ARG A 298 5.55 9.49 -8.12
CA ARG A 298 6.32 10.75 -8.06
C ARG A 298 6.33 11.39 -6.68
N ASP A 299 5.37 11.06 -5.81
CA ASP A 299 5.34 11.53 -4.43
C ASP A 299 6.34 10.76 -3.53
N TYR A 300 6.73 9.55 -3.95
CA TYR A 300 7.57 8.63 -3.18
C TYR A 300 9.01 8.61 -3.64
N VAL A 301 9.26 8.67 -4.96
CA VAL A 301 10.59 8.56 -5.54
C VAL A 301 10.83 9.62 -6.61
N ARG A 302 12.09 10.04 -6.72
CA ARG A 302 12.62 10.92 -7.77
C ARG A 302 13.53 10.10 -8.69
N ASP A 303 13.37 10.31 -9.99
CA ASP A 303 14.20 9.61 -10.97
C ASP A 303 15.70 9.90 -10.76
N GLY A 304 16.51 8.85 -10.87
CA GLY A 304 17.96 8.92 -10.67
C GLY A 304 18.42 9.18 -9.24
N VAL A 305 17.51 9.33 -8.25
CA VAL A 305 17.82 9.55 -6.83
C VAL A 305 17.47 8.32 -6.00
N GLU A 306 16.19 8.01 -5.80
CA GLU A 306 15.74 6.85 -5.04
C GLU A 306 15.44 5.64 -5.93
N ALA A 307 15.17 5.86 -7.22
CA ALA A 307 14.86 4.82 -8.21
C ALA A 307 15.27 5.28 -9.60
N LEU A 308 15.33 4.36 -10.58
CA LEU A 308 15.20 4.72 -11.99
C LEU A 308 13.72 4.64 -12.36
N VAL A 309 13.20 5.71 -12.98
CA VAL A 309 11.80 5.80 -13.40
C VAL A 309 11.73 5.65 -14.91
N VAL A 310 10.92 4.71 -15.39
CA VAL A 310 10.79 4.40 -16.82
C VAL A 310 9.35 4.57 -17.29
N PRO A 311 9.12 4.88 -18.57
CA PRO A 311 7.77 4.88 -19.13
C PRO A 311 7.06 3.54 -18.88
N PRO A 312 5.77 3.53 -18.51
CA PRO A 312 5.00 2.30 -18.42
C PRO A 312 4.84 1.66 -19.81
N GLU A 313 4.69 0.34 -19.84
CA GLU A 313 4.45 -0.41 -21.09
C GLU A 313 5.59 -0.28 -22.12
N ASP A 314 6.81 0.07 -21.66
CA ASP A 314 8.01 0.18 -22.52
C ASP A 314 9.09 -0.84 -22.07
N PRO A 315 9.14 -2.01 -22.72
CA PRO A 315 10.13 -3.05 -22.40
C PRO A 315 11.57 -2.66 -22.76
N ALA A 316 11.79 -1.74 -23.69
CA ALA A 316 13.12 -1.30 -24.07
C ALA A 316 13.72 -0.38 -22.99
N ALA A 317 12.96 0.63 -22.55
CA ALA A 317 13.38 1.50 -21.47
C ALA A 317 13.56 0.73 -20.15
N LEU A 318 12.67 -0.21 -19.85
CA LEU A 318 12.81 -1.06 -18.65
C LEU A 318 14.06 -1.94 -18.73
N ARG A 319 14.36 -2.53 -19.88
CA ARG A 319 15.59 -3.34 -20.09
C ARG A 319 16.84 -2.52 -19.87
N GLU A 320 16.91 -1.32 -20.43
CA GLU A 320 18.06 -0.43 -20.27
C GLU A 320 18.27 -0.06 -18.80
N ALA A 321 17.22 0.33 -18.09
CA ALA A 321 17.29 0.68 -16.68
C ALA A 321 17.74 -0.50 -15.81
N VAL A 322 17.20 -1.70 -16.03
CA VAL A 322 17.61 -2.93 -15.32
C VAL A 322 19.07 -3.25 -15.63
N ALA A 323 19.48 -3.21 -16.89
CA ALA A 323 20.87 -3.47 -17.29
C ALA A 323 21.85 -2.49 -16.62
N ARG A 324 21.50 -1.19 -16.56
CA ARG A 324 22.29 -0.16 -15.85
C ARG A 324 22.44 -0.47 -14.38
N VAL A 325 21.35 -0.81 -13.68
CA VAL A 325 21.39 -1.14 -12.25
C VAL A 325 22.23 -2.39 -12.00
N LEU A 326 22.12 -3.41 -12.84
CA LEU A 326 22.86 -4.66 -12.67
C LEU A 326 24.35 -4.53 -13.07
N GLY A 327 24.69 -3.63 -13.99
CA GLY A 327 26.04 -3.40 -14.50
C GLY A 327 26.85 -2.34 -13.74
N ASP A 328 26.19 -1.47 -12.97
CA ASP A 328 26.83 -0.38 -12.22
C ASP A 328 26.54 -0.52 -10.70
N SER A 329 27.47 -1.12 -9.98
CA SER A 329 27.35 -1.35 -8.53
C SER A 329 27.33 -0.04 -7.73
N ALA A 330 28.00 1.01 -8.19
CA ALA A 330 28.01 2.32 -7.53
C ALA A 330 26.65 3.01 -7.67
N LEU A 331 26.06 2.96 -8.86
CA LEU A 331 24.69 3.43 -9.10
C LEU A 331 23.69 2.65 -8.22
N ALA A 332 23.77 1.32 -8.22
CA ALA A 332 22.88 0.46 -7.43
C ALA A 332 22.96 0.79 -5.93
N ALA A 333 24.16 0.89 -5.38
CA ALA A 333 24.39 1.24 -3.97
C ALA A 333 23.83 2.64 -3.64
N ARG A 334 24.07 3.63 -4.49
CA ARG A 334 23.59 5.01 -4.31
C ARG A 334 22.05 5.08 -4.32
N LEU A 335 21.39 4.42 -5.28
CA LEU A 335 19.92 4.37 -5.36
C LEU A 335 19.33 3.70 -4.12
N GLY A 336 19.85 2.54 -3.74
CA GLY A 336 19.38 1.79 -2.56
C GLY A 336 19.56 2.57 -1.26
N ALA A 337 20.71 3.22 -1.05
CA ALA A 337 20.96 4.03 0.13
C ALA A 337 20.03 5.26 0.19
N ALA A 338 19.80 5.94 -0.93
CA ALA A 338 18.89 7.08 -1.00
C ALA A 338 17.43 6.66 -0.76
N ALA A 339 17.01 5.51 -1.32
CA ALA A 339 15.69 4.94 -1.10
C ALA A 339 15.46 4.63 0.39
N ARG A 340 16.41 3.98 1.06
CA ARG A 340 16.36 3.68 2.50
C ARG A 340 16.29 4.96 3.33
N ALA A 341 17.15 5.93 3.08
CA ALA A 341 17.16 7.21 3.78
C ALA A 341 15.82 7.97 3.63
N ARG A 342 15.20 7.90 2.46
CA ARG A 342 13.88 8.48 2.21
C ARG A 342 12.81 7.81 3.07
N VAL A 343 12.83 6.47 3.21
CA VAL A 343 11.90 5.76 4.10
C VAL A 343 12.11 6.19 5.54
N GLU A 344 13.33 6.14 6.05
CA GLU A 344 13.66 6.48 7.44
C GLU A 344 13.26 7.91 7.80
N SER A 345 13.41 8.85 6.87
CA SER A 345 13.14 10.26 7.11
C SER A 345 11.66 10.67 7.00
N ALA A 346 10.82 9.90 6.26
CA ALA A 346 9.47 10.39 5.94
C ALA A 346 8.40 9.33 5.65
N LEU A 347 8.76 8.05 5.49
CA LEU A 347 7.83 7.03 4.97
C LEU A 347 7.74 5.80 5.89
N THR A 348 7.95 5.96 7.21
CA THR A 348 7.74 4.87 8.17
C THR A 348 6.26 4.77 8.58
N SER A 349 5.85 3.62 9.12
CA SER A 349 4.51 3.46 9.72
C SER A 349 4.22 4.54 10.77
N GLY A 350 5.24 4.96 11.53
CA GLY A 350 5.12 6.07 12.49
C GLY A 350 4.89 7.43 11.82
N HIS A 351 5.52 7.71 10.67
CA HIS A 351 5.26 8.93 9.90
C HIS A 351 3.83 8.97 9.35
N PHE A 352 3.34 7.84 8.84
CA PHE A 352 1.94 7.74 8.42
C PHE A 352 0.99 8.02 9.58
N ALA A 353 1.23 7.39 10.75
CA ALA A 353 0.46 7.62 11.96
C ALA A 353 0.46 9.10 12.38
N ALA A 354 1.62 9.75 12.40
CA ALA A 354 1.75 11.17 12.69
C ALA A 354 0.96 12.06 11.70
N GLY A 355 0.91 11.67 10.44
CA GLY A 355 0.15 12.37 9.40
C GLY A 355 -1.37 12.25 9.55
N ILE A 356 -1.87 11.09 9.97
CA ILE A 356 -3.33 10.88 10.13
C ILE A 356 -3.86 11.33 11.51
N ALA A 357 -3.04 11.34 12.56
CA ALA A 357 -3.46 11.66 13.92
C ALA A 357 -4.16 13.04 14.05
N PRO A 358 -3.65 14.15 13.49
CA PRO A 358 -4.34 15.44 13.54
C PRO A 358 -5.70 15.41 12.82
N LEU A 359 -5.84 14.63 11.74
CA LEU A 359 -7.10 14.49 11.00
C LEU A 359 -8.15 13.71 11.81
N LEU A 360 -7.71 12.71 12.56
CA LEU A 360 -8.56 11.94 13.46
C LEU A 360 -9.07 12.80 14.62
N ARG A 361 -8.20 13.62 15.23
CA ARG A 361 -8.59 14.57 16.28
C ARG A 361 -9.58 15.60 15.76
N ALA A 362 -9.28 16.23 14.63
CA ALA A 362 -10.18 17.22 14.03
C ALA A 362 -11.54 16.61 13.65
N ALA A 363 -11.56 15.34 13.22
CA ALA A 363 -12.80 14.62 12.95
C ALA A 363 -13.65 14.44 14.21
N ALA A 364 -13.03 14.12 15.34
CA ALA A 364 -13.70 13.96 16.63
C ALA A 364 -14.03 15.30 17.33
N GLY A 365 -13.62 16.44 16.79
CA GLY A 365 -13.85 17.76 17.40
C GLY A 365 -12.89 18.08 18.55
N ARG A 366 -11.69 17.52 18.53
CA ARG A 366 -10.64 17.71 19.55
C ARG A 366 -9.35 18.24 18.94
#